data_37e756cb9d582b37a9cc8e93a40d4af5
#
_entry.id   37e756cb9d582b37a9cc8e93a40d4af5
#
_cell.length_a   1.000
_cell.length_b   1.000
_cell.length_c   1.000
_cell.angle_alpha   90.00
_cell.angle_beta   90.00
_cell.angle_gamma   90.00
#
_symmetry.space_group_name_H-M   'P 1'
#
loop_
_entity.id
_entity.type
_entity.pdbx_description
1 polymer ?
#
loop_
_entity_poly.entity_id
_entity_poly.type
_entity_poly.pdbx_seq_one_letter_code
_entity_poly.pdbx_strand_id
1 'polypeptide(L)'
;MGVFENSDKIVGWAGLRPRNDESAGKYKSTATTKGNKYFRTILVQVAWAASRTKGSFFKEKFHRLAMRKPRKKALIAIARKLLVVSWNVMKHQKEYNPKLVPVQDPVKMKARLVYYKKQYEKAVNLLNITV
;
A
#
# COMPACT_ATOMS: atom_id res chain seq x y z
N MET A 1 23.50 9.93 0.48
CA MET A 1 22.23 9.70 1.24
C MET A 1 22.17 10.47 2.56
N GLY A 2 23.09 11.39 2.85
CA GLY A 2 23.11 12.19 4.10
C GLY A 2 21.97 13.19 4.29
N VAL A 3 21.27 13.57 3.20
CA VAL A 3 20.22 14.60 3.25
C VAL A 3 18.94 14.13 3.97
N PHE A 4 18.61 12.84 3.89
CA PHE A 4 17.42 12.28 4.54
C PHE A 4 17.84 11.25 5.59
N GLU A 5 17.58 11.58 6.83
CA GLU A 5 17.92 10.76 7.99
C GLU A 5 17.13 9.42 8.02
N ASN A 6 15.85 9.49 7.64
CA ASN A 6 14.98 8.33 7.58
C ASN A 6 14.04 8.35 6.37
N SER A 7 13.40 7.21 6.11
CA SER A 7 12.49 7.04 4.98
C SER A 7 11.23 7.94 5.06
N ASP A 8 10.79 8.32 6.25
CA ASP A 8 9.60 9.17 6.39
C ASP A 8 9.87 10.62 5.99
N LYS A 9 11.11 11.11 6.17
CA LYS A 9 11.51 12.45 5.71
C LYS A 9 11.49 12.54 4.18
N ILE A 10 12.06 11.54 3.47
CA ILE A 10 12.01 11.53 1.99
C ILE A 10 10.60 11.34 1.45
N VAL A 11 9.75 10.52 2.12
CA VAL A 11 8.33 10.34 1.77
C VAL A 11 7.56 11.65 1.94
N GLY A 12 7.83 12.41 3.00
CA GLY A 12 7.26 13.73 3.22
C GLY A 12 7.67 14.73 2.13
N TRP A 13 8.98 14.77 1.82
CA TRP A 13 9.53 15.62 0.75
C TRP A 13 8.95 15.28 -0.63
N ALA A 14 8.73 14.00 -0.92
CA ALA A 14 8.11 13.53 -2.16
C ALA A 14 6.58 13.81 -2.23
N GLY A 15 5.96 14.29 -1.15
CA GLY A 15 4.52 14.52 -1.11
C GLY A 15 3.66 13.25 -1.13
N LEU A 16 4.20 12.12 -0.65
CA LEU A 16 3.50 10.84 -0.57
C LEU A 16 3.03 10.50 0.85
N ARG A 17 3.23 11.38 1.81
CA ARG A 17 2.75 11.24 3.18
C ARG A 17 1.27 11.65 3.25
N PRO A 18 0.37 10.86 3.84
CA PRO A 18 -0.99 11.31 4.12
C PRO A 18 -0.95 12.45 5.14
N ARG A 19 -1.81 13.44 4.96
CA ARG A 19 -2.07 14.45 5.99
C ARG A 19 -2.91 13.81 7.09
N ASN A 20 -2.54 14.08 8.32
CA ASN A 20 -3.36 13.80 9.49
C ASN A 20 -4.02 15.10 9.97
N ASP A 21 -4.85 15.68 9.11
CA ASP A 21 -5.63 16.87 9.47
C ASP A 21 -6.87 16.39 10.25
N GLU A 22 -6.68 16.14 11.53
CA GLU A 22 -7.74 15.74 12.46
C GLU A 22 -7.93 16.82 13.52
N SER A 23 -9.18 17.17 13.81
CA SER A 23 -9.54 18.10 14.86
C SER A 23 -10.83 17.62 15.52
N ALA A 24 -10.80 17.49 16.86
CA ALA A 24 -11.92 17.01 17.67
C ALA A 24 -12.51 15.67 17.16
N GLY A 25 -11.65 14.70 16.78
CA GLY A 25 -12.07 13.38 16.27
C GLY A 25 -12.63 13.40 14.84
N LYS A 26 -12.66 14.55 14.17
CA LYS A 26 -13.13 14.65 12.77
C LYS A 26 -11.96 14.80 11.80
N TYR A 27 -11.88 13.92 10.81
CA TYR A 27 -10.89 14.02 9.73
C TYR A 27 -11.27 15.14 8.75
N LYS A 28 -10.47 16.19 8.68
CA LYS A 28 -10.68 17.33 7.76
C LYS A 28 -10.20 17.03 6.34
N SER A 29 -9.11 16.27 6.18
CA SER A 29 -8.57 15.94 4.89
C SER A 29 -7.84 14.61 4.86
N THR A 30 -8.06 13.82 3.80
CA THR A 30 -7.31 12.59 3.47
C THR A 30 -6.30 12.81 2.34
N ALA A 31 -6.06 14.05 1.96
CA ALA A 31 -5.10 14.41 0.92
C ALA A 31 -3.66 14.08 1.36
N THR A 32 -2.76 13.94 0.42
CA THR A 32 -1.32 13.82 0.70
C THR A 32 -0.70 15.21 0.89
N THR A 33 0.44 15.26 1.58
CA THR A 33 1.22 16.50 1.72
C THR A 33 1.61 17.07 0.36
N LYS A 34 1.79 18.38 0.27
CA LYS A 34 2.45 19.00 -0.87
C LYS A 34 3.95 18.64 -0.81
N GLY A 35 4.53 18.28 -1.94
CA GLY A 35 5.93 17.91 -2.04
C GLY A 35 6.47 18.19 -3.44
N ASN A 36 7.64 17.63 -3.78
CA ASN A 36 8.23 17.78 -5.10
C ASN A 36 7.33 17.15 -6.17
N LYS A 37 6.70 18.01 -6.99
CA LYS A 37 5.73 17.64 -8.02
C LYS A 37 6.33 16.69 -9.07
N TYR A 38 7.53 16.97 -9.54
CA TYR A 38 8.18 16.18 -10.59
C TYR A 38 8.55 14.78 -10.08
N PHE A 39 9.19 14.71 -8.93
CA PHE A 39 9.58 13.44 -8.32
C PHE A 39 8.37 12.56 -7.99
N ARG A 40 7.30 13.17 -7.46
CA ARG A 40 6.04 12.48 -7.21
C ARG A 40 5.44 11.90 -8.49
N THR A 41 5.44 12.66 -9.59
CA THR A 41 4.90 12.19 -10.87
C THR A 41 5.66 10.97 -11.37
N ILE A 42 6.99 10.99 -11.34
CA ILE A 42 7.83 9.85 -11.72
C ILE A 42 7.53 8.63 -10.85
N LEU A 43 7.45 8.79 -9.53
CA LEU A 43 7.15 7.68 -8.62
C LEU A 43 5.76 7.07 -8.87
N VAL A 44 4.78 7.87 -9.23
CA VAL A 44 3.44 7.38 -9.58
C VAL A 44 3.47 6.59 -10.89
N GLN A 45 4.24 7.03 -11.89
CA GLN A 45 4.43 6.29 -13.13
C GLN A 45 5.15 4.96 -12.90
N VAL A 46 6.21 4.95 -12.10
CA VAL A 46 6.93 3.73 -11.72
C VAL A 46 6.01 2.78 -10.94
N ALA A 47 5.19 3.30 -10.02
CA ALA A 47 4.22 2.50 -9.29
C ALA A 47 3.17 1.88 -10.21
N TRP A 48 2.74 2.61 -11.23
CA TRP A 48 1.82 2.11 -12.25
C TRP A 48 2.44 0.96 -13.06
N ALA A 49 3.67 1.09 -13.51
CA ALA A 49 4.42 0.03 -14.19
C ALA A 49 4.59 -1.20 -13.27
N ALA A 50 5.05 -1.00 -12.04
CA ALA A 50 5.25 -2.07 -11.06
C ALA A 50 3.95 -2.81 -10.71
N SER A 51 2.80 -2.13 -10.72
CA SER A 51 1.49 -2.74 -10.48
C SER A 51 1.01 -3.67 -11.60
N ARG A 52 1.62 -3.58 -12.78
CA ARG A 52 1.30 -4.42 -13.96
C ARG A 52 2.27 -5.58 -14.14
N THR A 53 3.46 -5.52 -13.57
CA THR A 53 4.50 -6.54 -13.72
C THR A 53 4.05 -7.87 -13.11
N LYS A 54 4.00 -8.93 -13.93
CA LYS A 54 3.60 -10.28 -13.50
C LYS A 54 4.57 -10.81 -12.42
N GLY A 55 4.04 -11.50 -11.40
CA GLY A 55 4.85 -12.08 -10.32
C GLY A 55 5.48 -11.06 -9.36
N SER A 56 5.18 -9.77 -9.52
CA SER A 56 5.71 -8.72 -8.66
C SER A 56 4.91 -8.61 -7.35
N PHE A 57 5.61 -8.53 -6.23
CA PHE A 57 5.04 -8.17 -4.93
C PHE A 57 4.17 -6.90 -5.00
N PHE A 58 4.58 -5.91 -5.78
CA PHE A 58 3.86 -4.64 -5.92
C PHE A 58 2.52 -4.81 -6.63
N LYS A 59 2.43 -5.73 -7.61
CA LYS A 59 1.18 -6.07 -8.27
C LYS A 59 0.19 -6.70 -7.29
N GLU A 60 0.60 -7.71 -6.54
CA GLU A 60 -0.26 -8.37 -5.55
C GLU A 60 -0.73 -7.38 -4.48
N LYS A 61 0.20 -6.57 -3.98
CA LYS A 61 -0.12 -5.52 -3.00
C LYS A 61 -1.09 -4.48 -3.56
N PHE A 62 -0.92 -4.06 -4.81
CA PHE A 62 -1.82 -3.14 -5.49
C PHE A 62 -3.23 -3.71 -5.56
N HIS A 63 -3.41 -4.93 -6.06
CA HIS A 63 -4.72 -5.58 -6.16
C HIS A 63 -5.40 -5.68 -4.80
N ARG A 64 -4.70 -6.14 -3.77
CA ARG A 64 -5.22 -6.23 -2.41
C ARG A 64 -5.67 -4.87 -1.84
N LEU A 65 -4.97 -3.79 -2.16
CA LEU A 65 -5.37 -2.45 -1.75
C LEU A 65 -6.55 -1.92 -2.57
N ALA A 66 -6.59 -2.20 -3.87
CA ALA A 66 -7.63 -1.75 -4.79
C ALA A 66 -9.00 -2.40 -4.54
N MET A 67 -9.04 -3.57 -3.88
CA MET A 67 -10.29 -4.21 -3.46
C MET A 67 -11.05 -3.40 -2.38
N ARG A 68 -10.37 -2.60 -1.58
CA ARG A 68 -10.97 -1.87 -0.45
C ARG A 68 -10.73 -0.35 -0.48
N LYS A 69 -9.97 0.14 -1.45
CA LYS A 69 -9.67 1.57 -1.60
C LYS A 69 -9.72 1.95 -3.08
N PRO A 70 -10.08 3.19 -3.42
CA PRO A 70 -10.00 3.68 -4.79
C PRO A 70 -8.61 3.44 -5.41
N ARG A 71 -8.57 3.04 -6.68
CA ARG A 71 -7.34 2.71 -7.41
C ARG A 71 -6.26 3.79 -7.32
N LYS A 72 -6.66 5.08 -7.39
CA LYS A 72 -5.73 6.21 -7.22
C LYS A 72 -5.04 6.20 -5.84
N LYS A 73 -5.79 5.93 -4.76
CA LYS A 73 -5.22 5.83 -3.41
C LYS A 73 -4.32 4.60 -3.26
N ALA A 74 -4.68 3.47 -3.87
CA ALA A 74 -3.85 2.27 -3.89
C ALA A 74 -2.52 2.52 -4.60
N LEU A 75 -2.54 3.24 -5.74
CA LEU A 75 -1.35 3.58 -6.52
C LEU A 75 -0.37 4.47 -5.73
N ILE A 76 -0.87 5.49 -5.03
CA ILE A 76 -0.06 6.34 -4.15
C ILE A 76 0.59 5.52 -3.03
N ALA A 77 -0.12 4.54 -2.46
CA ALA A 77 0.44 3.66 -1.45
C ALA A 77 1.57 2.76 -2.00
N ILE A 78 1.47 2.30 -3.25
CA ILE A 78 2.54 1.57 -3.93
C ILE A 78 3.73 2.49 -4.20
N ALA A 79 3.52 3.71 -4.71
CA ALA A 79 4.56 4.72 -4.93
C ALA A 79 5.35 5.00 -3.63
N ARG A 80 4.64 5.21 -2.51
CA ARG A 80 5.26 5.35 -1.19
C ARG A 80 6.10 4.12 -0.81
N LYS A 81 5.59 2.91 -1.01
CA LYS A 81 6.32 1.67 -0.67
C LYS A 81 7.57 1.49 -1.52
N LEU A 82 7.49 1.80 -2.83
CA LEU A 82 8.64 1.79 -3.72
C LEU A 82 9.72 2.75 -3.24
N LEU A 83 9.36 3.99 -2.90
CA LEU A 83 10.30 4.98 -2.40
C LEU A 83 11.00 4.53 -1.11
N VAL A 84 10.25 3.96 -0.16
CA VAL A 84 10.81 3.42 1.09
C VAL A 84 11.77 2.26 0.81
N VAL A 85 11.41 1.35 -0.11
CA VAL A 85 12.30 0.24 -0.49
C VAL A 85 13.56 0.75 -1.15
N SER A 86 13.46 1.66 -2.13
CA SER A 86 14.61 2.26 -2.81
C SER A 86 15.52 3.00 -1.83
N TRP A 87 14.95 3.75 -0.89
CA TRP A 87 15.73 4.44 0.14
C TRP A 87 16.49 3.45 1.04
N ASN A 88 15.84 2.34 1.47
CA ASN A 88 16.50 1.32 2.28
C ASN A 88 17.63 0.61 1.52
N VAL A 89 17.40 0.24 0.25
CA VAL A 89 18.44 -0.35 -0.62
C VAL A 89 19.66 0.56 -0.71
N MET A 90 19.43 1.84 -0.97
CA MET A 90 20.53 2.82 -1.10
C MET A 90 21.23 3.12 0.22
N LYS A 91 20.48 3.19 1.34
CA LYS A 91 21.06 3.47 2.66
C LYS A 91 21.91 2.33 3.18
N HIS A 92 21.41 1.10 3.02
CA HIS A 92 22.06 -0.10 3.58
C HIS A 92 22.99 -0.80 2.59
N GLN A 93 23.08 -0.32 1.33
CA GLN A 93 23.91 -0.92 0.27
C GLN A 93 23.60 -2.42 0.07
N LYS A 94 22.34 -2.83 0.32
CA LYS A 94 21.88 -4.22 0.20
C LYS A 94 20.96 -4.38 -0.99
N GLU A 95 21.15 -5.46 -1.74
CA GLU A 95 20.29 -5.78 -2.87
C GLU A 95 18.82 -5.98 -2.44
N TYR A 96 17.91 -5.60 -3.34
CA TYR A 96 16.50 -5.85 -3.13
C TYR A 96 16.20 -7.35 -3.27
N ASN A 97 15.79 -7.98 -2.16
CA ASN A 97 15.36 -9.37 -2.16
C ASN A 97 13.82 -9.44 -2.02
N PRO A 98 13.08 -9.80 -3.09
CA PRO A 98 11.63 -9.92 -3.03
C PRO A 98 11.15 -11.03 -2.08
N LYS A 99 11.98 -12.03 -1.78
CA LYS A 99 11.67 -13.13 -0.85
C LYS A 99 11.65 -12.69 0.62
N LEU A 100 12.34 -11.61 0.97
CA LEU A 100 12.33 -11.02 2.32
C LEU A 100 11.09 -10.18 2.61
N VAL A 101 10.30 -9.87 1.58
CA VAL A 101 8.98 -9.29 1.82
C VAL A 101 8.11 -10.40 2.39
N PRO A 102 7.56 -10.26 3.61
CA PRO A 102 6.80 -11.34 4.22
C PRO A 102 5.63 -11.71 3.29
N VAL A 103 5.78 -12.82 2.61
CA VAL A 103 4.68 -13.57 2.02
C VAL A 103 3.70 -13.78 3.17
N GLN A 104 2.47 -13.43 2.95
CA GLN A 104 1.39 -13.38 3.92
C GLN A 104 1.59 -14.39 5.05
N ASP A 105 1.70 -13.91 6.28
CA ASP A 105 1.77 -14.70 7.49
C ASP A 105 0.71 -15.83 7.40
N PRO A 106 1.10 -17.11 7.34
CA PRO A 106 0.17 -18.22 7.12
C PRO A 106 -0.95 -18.25 8.17
N VAL A 107 -0.68 -17.77 9.38
CA VAL A 107 -1.67 -17.65 10.45
C VAL A 107 -2.73 -16.60 10.08
N LYS A 108 -2.33 -15.45 9.57
CA LYS A 108 -3.25 -14.40 9.09
C LYS A 108 -4.03 -14.84 7.86
N MET A 109 -3.44 -15.66 7.01
CA MET A 109 -4.10 -16.22 5.84
C MET A 109 -5.18 -17.23 6.21
N LYS A 110 -4.90 -18.12 7.16
CA LYS A 110 -5.88 -19.07 7.73
C LYS A 110 -7.04 -18.32 8.40
N ALA A 111 -6.76 -17.32 9.24
CA ALA A 111 -7.81 -16.52 9.88
C ALA A 111 -8.71 -15.80 8.85
N ARG A 112 -8.15 -15.32 7.74
CA ARG A 112 -8.92 -14.73 6.64
C ARG A 112 -9.80 -15.74 5.92
N LEU A 113 -9.30 -16.94 5.67
CA LEU A 113 -10.10 -18.02 5.05
C LEU A 113 -11.28 -18.41 5.93
N VAL A 114 -11.08 -18.53 7.25
CA VAL A 114 -12.16 -18.80 8.21
C VAL A 114 -13.19 -17.67 8.21
N TYR A 115 -12.74 -16.40 8.19
CA TYR A 115 -13.64 -15.25 8.11
C TYR A 115 -14.49 -15.26 6.83
N TYR A 116 -13.89 -15.51 5.66
CA TYR A 116 -14.63 -15.53 4.39
C TYR A 116 -15.57 -16.74 4.29
N LYS A 117 -15.19 -17.92 4.80
CA LYS A 117 -16.10 -19.07 4.93
C LYS A 117 -17.34 -18.71 5.73
N LYS A 118 -17.16 -18.12 6.91
CA LYS A 118 -18.26 -17.69 7.78
C LYS A 118 -19.19 -16.64 7.12
N GLN A 119 -18.62 -15.73 6.33
CA GLN A 119 -19.40 -14.76 5.56
C GLN A 119 -20.19 -15.43 4.43
N TYR A 120 -19.57 -16.38 3.73
CA TYR A 120 -20.21 -17.15 2.68
C TYR A 120 -21.39 -17.98 3.23
N GLU A 121 -21.18 -18.71 4.32
CA GLU A 121 -22.22 -19.50 5.01
C GLU A 121 -23.40 -18.62 5.45
N LYS A 122 -23.12 -17.43 6.00
CA LYS A 122 -24.19 -16.45 6.33
C LYS A 122 -24.98 -16.01 5.09
N ALA A 123 -24.28 -15.73 3.99
CA ALA A 123 -24.95 -15.32 2.75
C ALA A 123 -25.80 -16.44 2.15
N VAL A 124 -25.32 -17.69 2.17
CA VAL A 124 -26.08 -18.87 1.72
C VAL A 124 -27.31 -19.10 2.59
N ASN A 125 -27.18 -18.99 3.92
CA ASN A 125 -28.31 -19.15 4.83
C ASN A 125 -29.38 -18.07 4.63
N LEU A 126 -28.97 -16.84 4.33
CA LEU A 126 -29.91 -15.75 3.99
C LEU A 126 -30.64 -16.02 2.68
N LEU A 127 -29.98 -16.59 1.68
CA LEU A 127 -30.60 -16.97 0.41
C LEU A 127 -31.56 -18.16 0.57
N ASN A 128 -31.25 -19.14 1.42
CA ASN A 128 -32.09 -20.31 1.68
C ASN A 128 -33.33 -20.01 2.57
N ILE A 129 -33.36 -18.89 3.26
CA ILE A 129 -34.51 -18.43 4.04
C ILE A 129 -35.51 -17.67 3.15
N THR A 130 -35.10 -17.27 1.94
CA THR A 130 -35.95 -16.50 1.00
C THR A 130 -36.65 -17.38 -0.03
N VAL A 131 -36.57 -18.70 0.10
CA VAL A 131 -37.36 -19.72 -0.62
C VAL A 131 -38.30 -20.38 0.34
#